data_22358164c192b94217be78b7838df4f0
#
_entry.id   22358164c192b94217be78b7838df4f0
#
_cell.length_a   1.000
_cell.length_b   1.000
_cell.length_c   1.000
_cell.angle_alpha   90.00
_cell.angle_beta   90.00
_cell.angle_gamma   90.00
#
_symmetry.space_group_name_H-M   'P 1'
#
loop_
_entity.id
_entity.type
_entity.pdbx_description
1 polymer ?
#
loop_
_entity_poly.entity_id
_entity_poly.type
_entity_poly.pdbx_seq_one_letter_code
_entity_poly.pdbx_strand_id
1 'polypeptide(L)'
;MNNAIILPGKPKKERYLDPTQPKPHEANWLPWLAGQLERRGVPTVVVAMPRPYEPIYEDWCRTFEALAVGVGTIIIGHSAGAGFIIRWLSEHPEISIAQLILIAPWHDSHHEYGKEFFDYVI
;
A
#
# COMPACT_ATOMS: atom_id res chain seq x y z
N MET A 1 5.96 -9.57 17.69
CA MET A 1 6.96 -9.55 16.63
C MET A 1 6.76 -8.32 15.76
N ASN A 2 7.82 -7.57 15.50
CA ASN A 2 7.72 -6.35 14.71
C ASN A 2 8.00 -6.65 13.24
N ASN A 3 7.18 -6.09 12.37
CA ASN A 3 7.39 -6.15 10.92
C ASN A 3 6.88 -4.86 10.29
N ALA A 4 7.25 -4.62 9.04
CA ALA A 4 6.77 -3.45 8.31
C ALA A 4 6.23 -3.87 6.94
N ILE A 5 5.17 -3.20 6.51
CA ILE A 5 4.54 -3.40 5.22
C ILE A 5 4.49 -2.04 4.53
N ILE A 6 5.06 -1.96 3.35
CA ILE A 6 5.07 -0.74 2.55
C ILE A 6 4.13 -0.93 1.36
N LEU A 7 3.16 -0.03 1.24
CA LEU A 7 2.14 -0.07 0.19
C LEU A 7 2.42 1.02 -0.83
N PRO A 8 2.83 0.66 -2.06
CA PRO A 8 3.17 1.64 -3.07
C PRO A 8 1.95 2.29 -3.71
N GLY A 9 2.20 3.32 -4.52
CA GLY A 9 1.15 4.07 -5.18
C GLY A 9 0.74 3.48 -6.52
N LYS A 10 -0.17 4.22 -7.20
CA LYS A 10 -0.70 3.89 -8.50
C LYS A 10 0.23 4.46 -9.60
N PRO A 11 0.77 3.63 -10.49
CA PRO A 11 1.54 4.11 -11.63
C PRO A 11 0.62 4.47 -12.79
N LYS A 12 1.16 5.16 -13.78
CA LYS A 12 0.50 5.27 -15.08
C LYS A 12 0.59 3.93 -15.80
N LYS A 13 -0.45 3.55 -16.53
CA LYS A 13 -0.51 2.26 -17.22
C LYS A 13 0.65 2.08 -18.19
N GLU A 14 0.96 3.10 -18.97
CA GLU A 14 2.03 3.06 -19.97
C GLU A 14 3.38 2.79 -19.29
N ARG A 15 3.64 3.45 -18.17
CA ARG A 15 4.87 3.25 -17.44
C ARG A 15 4.95 1.85 -16.83
N TYR A 16 3.83 1.35 -16.29
CA TYR A 16 3.78 0.03 -15.69
C TYR A 16 4.04 -1.08 -16.71
N LEU A 17 3.52 -0.92 -17.92
CA LEU A 17 3.67 -1.90 -18.98
C LEU A 17 5.01 -1.78 -19.73
N ASP A 18 5.77 -0.72 -19.48
CA ASP A 18 7.07 -0.51 -20.10
C ASP A 18 8.13 -1.37 -19.37
N PRO A 19 8.74 -2.37 -20.05
CA PRO A 19 9.71 -3.25 -19.39
C PRO A 19 11.00 -2.55 -19.00
N THR A 20 11.26 -1.33 -19.49
CA THR A 20 12.45 -0.56 -19.12
C THR A 20 12.26 0.25 -17.84
N GLN A 21 11.03 0.34 -17.32
CA GLN A 21 10.72 1.10 -16.11
C GLN A 21 10.57 0.17 -14.90
N PRO A 22 11.00 0.61 -13.71
CA PRO A 22 10.78 -0.20 -12.51
C PRO A 22 9.30 -0.28 -12.16
N LYS A 23 8.89 -1.38 -11.55
CA LYS A 23 7.53 -1.53 -11.02
C LYS A 23 7.36 -0.66 -9.77
N PRO A 24 6.12 -0.31 -9.37
CA PRO A 24 5.91 0.58 -8.21
C PRO A 24 6.60 0.13 -6.93
N HIS A 25 6.59 -1.17 -6.63
CA HIS A 25 7.22 -1.71 -5.42
C HIS A 25 8.75 -1.71 -5.49
N GLU A 26 9.33 -1.45 -6.67
CA GLU A 26 10.78 -1.40 -6.91
C GLU A 26 11.26 0.02 -7.16
N ALA A 27 10.37 1.02 -7.13
CA ALA A 27 10.65 2.36 -7.60
C ALA A 27 10.86 3.34 -6.46
N ASN A 28 11.51 4.45 -6.78
CA ASN A 28 11.67 5.60 -5.90
C ASN A 28 12.41 5.24 -4.61
N TRP A 29 11.96 5.80 -3.51
CA TRP A 29 12.58 5.61 -2.19
C TRP A 29 12.11 4.35 -1.47
N LEU A 30 11.15 3.60 -2.03
CA LEU A 30 10.53 2.46 -1.35
C LEU A 30 11.53 1.33 -1.04
N PRO A 31 12.35 0.87 -2.00
CA PRO A 31 13.36 -0.16 -1.69
C PRO A 31 14.42 0.35 -0.71
N TRP A 32 14.78 1.63 -0.80
CA TRP A 32 15.73 2.23 0.14
C TRP A 32 15.19 2.18 1.56
N LEU A 33 13.93 2.59 1.75
CA LEU A 33 13.30 2.55 3.07
C LEU A 33 13.22 1.13 3.61
N ALA A 34 12.82 0.17 2.77
CA ALA A 34 12.78 -1.23 3.17
C ALA A 34 14.14 -1.71 3.66
N GLY A 35 15.20 -1.36 2.94
CA GLY A 35 16.57 -1.70 3.35
C GLY A 35 16.96 -1.07 4.68
N GLN A 36 16.55 0.17 4.94
CA GLN A 36 16.82 0.85 6.20
C GLN A 36 16.11 0.16 7.38
N LEU A 37 14.87 -0.24 7.18
CA LEU A 37 14.12 -0.96 8.22
C LEU A 37 14.72 -2.34 8.50
N GLU A 38 15.10 -3.07 7.45
CA GLU A 38 15.75 -4.38 7.58
C GLU A 38 17.06 -4.28 8.37
N ARG A 39 17.87 -3.26 8.12
CA ARG A 39 19.11 -3.02 8.87
C ARG A 39 18.88 -2.78 10.34
N ARG A 40 17.69 -2.31 10.71
CA ARG A 40 17.31 -2.08 12.11
C ARG A 40 16.60 -3.27 12.72
N GLY A 41 16.60 -4.42 12.05
CA GLY A 41 15.98 -5.63 12.56
C GLY A 41 14.49 -5.71 12.37
N VAL A 42 13.92 -4.91 11.47
CA VAL A 42 12.48 -4.92 11.17
C VAL A 42 12.25 -5.59 9.81
N PRO A 43 11.81 -6.85 9.78
CA PRO A 43 11.48 -7.51 8.53
C PRO A 43 10.44 -6.70 7.76
N THR A 44 10.72 -6.42 6.49
CA THR A 44 9.91 -5.47 5.70
C THR A 44 9.57 -6.05 4.34
N VAL A 45 8.32 -5.88 3.93
CA VAL A 45 7.87 -6.22 2.58
C VAL A 45 7.34 -4.98 1.89
N VAL A 46 7.77 -4.76 0.64
CA VAL A 46 7.18 -3.77 -0.25
C VAL A 46 6.23 -4.53 -1.16
N VAL A 47 4.94 -4.26 -1.06
CA VAL A 47 3.91 -5.09 -1.67
C VAL A 47 3.79 -4.81 -3.16
N ALA A 48 3.80 -5.88 -3.97
CA ALA A 48 3.48 -5.78 -5.40
C ALA A 48 1.96 -5.97 -5.56
N MET A 49 1.22 -4.87 -5.60
CA MET A 49 -0.23 -4.94 -5.75
C MET A 49 -0.62 -5.35 -7.17
N PRO A 50 -1.71 -6.13 -7.34
CA PRO A 50 -2.15 -6.55 -8.67
C PRO A 50 -2.75 -5.36 -9.44
N ARG A 51 -2.40 -5.27 -10.73
CA ARG A 51 -2.89 -4.24 -11.66
C ARG A 51 -2.92 -2.85 -11.01
N PRO A 52 -1.78 -2.35 -10.51
CA PRO A 52 -1.78 -1.11 -9.71
C PRO A 52 -2.20 0.13 -10.52
N TYR A 53 -2.14 0.06 -11.84
CA TYR A 53 -2.59 1.15 -12.74
C TYR A 53 -4.12 1.22 -12.87
N GLU A 54 -4.82 0.14 -12.53
CA GLU A 54 -6.29 0.07 -12.49
C GLU A 54 -6.69 -0.65 -11.20
N PRO A 55 -6.51 -0.03 -10.03
CA PRO A 55 -6.68 -0.74 -8.78
C PRO A 55 -8.11 -1.19 -8.55
N ILE A 56 -8.26 -2.46 -8.18
CA ILE A 56 -9.53 -3.04 -7.78
C ILE A 56 -9.42 -3.38 -6.31
N TYR A 57 -10.27 -2.80 -5.48
CA TYR A 57 -10.14 -2.88 -4.03
C TYR A 57 -10.12 -4.32 -3.53
N GLU A 58 -11.03 -5.17 -4.01
CA GLU A 58 -11.10 -6.57 -3.57
C GLU A 58 -9.81 -7.34 -3.87
N ASP A 59 -9.20 -7.07 -5.03
CA ASP A 59 -7.95 -7.73 -5.41
C ASP A 59 -6.81 -7.28 -4.51
N TRP A 60 -6.76 -6.00 -4.20
CA TRP A 60 -5.75 -5.45 -3.28
C TRP A 60 -5.97 -5.99 -1.87
N CYS A 61 -7.21 -6.15 -1.43
CA CYS A 61 -7.51 -6.76 -0.13
C CYS A 61 -6.97 -8.18 -0.05
N ARG A 62 -7.18 -9.00 -1.08
CA ARG A 62 -6.71 -10.37 -1.09
C ARG A 62 -5.18 -10.44 -0.99
N THR A 63 -4.49 -9.58 -1.73
CA THR A 63 -3.02 -9.52 -1.69
C THR A 63 -2.53 -9.08 -0.31
N PHE A 64 -3.14 -8.04 0.24
CA PHE A 64 -2.74 -7.49 1.54
C PHE A 64 -3.04 -8.47 2.68
N GLU A 65 -4.20 -9.10 2.66
CA GLU A 65 -4.66 -10.02 3.73
C GLU A 65 -3.86 -11.31 3.79
N ALA A 66 -3.07 -11.62 2.76
CA ALA A 66 -2.13 -12.74 2.79
C ALA A 66 -0.88 -12.43 3.63
N LEU A 67 -0.69 -11.18 4.03
CA LEU A 67 0.47 -10.75 4.79
C LEU A 67 0.22 -10.84 6.30
N ALA A 68 1.31 -10.91 7.07
CA ALA A 68 1.21 -10.96 8.53
C ALA A 68 0.99 -9.55 9.08
N VAL A 69 -0.21 -9.29 9.58
CA VAL A 69 -0.60 -8.01 10.18
C VAL A 69 -0.99 -8.24 11.63
N GLY A 70 -0.40 -7.49 12.54
CA GLY A 70 -0.69 -7.62 13.96
C GLY A 70 -0.25 -6.39 14.74
N VAL A 71 -0.27 -6.51 16.07
CA VAL A 71 -0.01 -5.38 16.98
C VAL A 71 1.41 -4.80 16.84
N GLY A 72 2.35 -5.57 16.30
CA GLY A 72 3.72 -5.11 16.07
C GLY A 72 3.98 -4.63 14.65
N THR A 73 2.95 -4.52 13.80
CA THR A 73 3.12 -4.17 12.40
C THR A 73 3.13 -2.66 12.19
N ILE A 74 4.12 -2.18 11.45
CA ILE A 74 4.18 -0.82 10.94
C ILE A 74 3.69 -0.85 9.51
N ILE A 75 2.69 -0.03 9.17
CA ILE A 75 2.19 0.08 7.81
C ILE A 75 2.53 1.46 7.26
N ILE A 76 3.19 1.49 6.12
CA ILE A 76 3.58 2.73 5.44
C ILE A 76 2.89 2.74 4.08
N GLY A 77 1.96 3.67 3.89
CA GLY A 77 1.21 3.80 2.65
C GLY A 77 1.61 5.05 1.88
N HIS A 78 1.82 4.91 0.58
CA HIS A 78 2.19 6.01 -0.30
C HIS A 78 1.12 6.18 -1.37
N SER A 79 0.57 7.39 -1.52
CA SER A 79 -0.38 7.74 -2.55
C SER A 79 -1.62 6.81 -2.52
N ALA A 80 -1.88 6.05 -3.58
CA ALA A 80 -3.00 5.11 -3.63
C ALA A 80 -2.90 4.01 -2.57
N GLY A 81 -1.67 3.61 -2.21
CA GLY A 81 -1.45 2.66 -1.12
C GLY A 81 -1.91 3.23 0.22
N ALA A 82 -1.71 4.53 0.44
CA ALA A 82 -2.23 5.21 1.63
C ALA A 82 -3.75 5.24 1.63
N GLY A 83 -4.37 5.59 0.50
CA GLY A 83 -5.82 5.57 0.36
C GLY A 83 -6.42 4.18 0.61
N PHE A 84 -5.76 3.15 0.08
CA PHE A 84 -6.17 1.77 0.29
C PHE A 84 -6.19 1.40 1.76
N ILE A 85 -5.10 1.68 2.48
CA ILE A 85 -4.99 1.23 3.87
C ILE A 85 -5.92 2.00 4.81
N ILE A 86 -6.21 3.26 4.50
CA ILE A 86 -7.21 4.02 5.25
C ILE A 86 -8.56 3.31 5.15
N ARG A 87 -8.98 2.94 3.95
CA ARG A 87 -10.23 2.22 3.74
C ARG A 87 -10.22 0.87 4.45
N TRP A 88 -9.16 0.10 4.24
CA TRP A 88 -9.08 -1.25 4.81
C TRP A 88 -9.16 -1.22 6.33
N LEU A 89 -8.41 -0.32 6.98
CA LEU A 89 -8.44 -0.19 8.44
C LEU A 89 -9.79 0.31 8.94
N SER A 90 -10.46 1.20 8.20
CA SER A 90 -11.79 1.68 8.60
C SER A 90 -12.84 0.58 8.53
N GLU A 91 -12.66 -0.40 7.65
CA GLU A 91 -13.54 -1.56 7.53
C GLU A 91 -13.17 -2.71 8.46
N HIS A 92 -12.03 -2.62 9.14
CA HIS A 92 -11.52 -3.66 10.04
C HIS A 92 -11.13 -3.06 11.39
N PRO A 93 -12.13 -2.51 12.14
CA PRO A 93 -11.83 -1.82 13.39
C PRO A 93 -11.27 -2.74 14.49
N GLU A 94 -11.40 -4.06 14.33
CA GLU A 94 -10.84 -5.04 15.26
C GLU A 94 -9.32 -5.20 15.12
N ILE A 95 -8.74 -4.71 14.04
CA ILE A 95 -7.31 -4.84 13.77
C ILE A 95 -6.54 -3.73 14.50
N SER A 96 -5.52 -4.12 15.25
CA SER A 96 -4.58 -3.19 15.89
C SER A 96 -3.20 -3.36 15.27
N ILE A 97 -2.55 -2.23 15.00
CA ILE A 97 -1.19 -2.19 14.46
C ILE A 97 -0.33 -1.26 15.31
N ALA A 98 1.00 -1.36 15.15
CA ALA A 98 1.92 -0.56 15.93
C ALA A 98 1.93 0.90 15.48
N GLN A 99 1.94 1.13 14.17
CA GLN A 99 2.05 2.49 13.62
C GLN A 99 1.55 2.52 12.19
N LEU A 100 0.88 3.62 11.84
CA LEU A 100 0.45 3.90 10.48
C LEU A 100 1.09 5.19 10.00
N ILE A 101 1.82 5.12 8.89
CA ILE A 101 2.47 6.28 8.28
C ILE A 101 1.88 6.47 6.89
N LEU A 102 1.30 7.63 6.64
CA LEU A 102 0.67 7.96 5.36
C LEU A 102 1.47 9.06 4.68
N ILE A 103 1.90 8.78 3.46
CA ILE A 103 2.72 9.72 2.67
C ILE A 103 1.96 10.07 1.42
N ALA A 104 1.62 11.37 1.27
CA ALA A 104 0.88 11.90 0.13
C ALA A 104 -0.35 11.04 -0.21
N PRO A 105 -1.26 10.83 0.75
CA PRO A 105 -2.39 9.93 0.53
C PRO A 105 -3.29 10.43 -0.60
N TRP A 106 -3.72 9.48 -1.44
CA TRP A 106 -4.62 9.76 -2.56
C TRP A 106 -5.90 8.96 -2.39
N HIS A 107 -7.04 9.61 -2.50
CA HIS A 107 -8.35 8.98 -2.34
C HIS A 107 -9.33 9.39 -3.44
N ASP A 108 -8.82 9.77 -4.60
CA ASP A 108 -9.60 10.05 -5.82
C ASP A 108 -10.75 11.03 -5.60
N SER A 109 -10.46 12.20 -5.02
CA SER A 109 -11.47 13.21 -4.70
C SER A 109 -12.25 13.69 -5.92
N HIS A 110 -11.72 13.51 -7.13
CA HIS A 110 -12.38 13.88 -8.38
C HIS A 110 -13.16 12.73 -9.02
N HIS A 111 -13.20 11.56 -8.40
CA HIS A 111 -13.91 10.37 -8.86
C HIS A 111 -13.51 9.91 -10.25
N GLU A 112 -12.23 10.03 -10.60
CA GLU A 112 -11.71 9.62 -11.91
C GLU A 112 -11.75 8.11 -12.11
N TYR A 113 -11.75 7.32 -11.03
CA TYR A 113 -11.78 5.86 -11.05
C TYR A 113 -13.11 5.32 -10.52
N GLY A 114 -14.14 6.19 -10.45
CA GLY A 114 -15.43 5.82 -9.89
C GLY A 114 -15.37 5.65 -8.38
N LYS A 115 -16.42 5.09 -7.80
CA LYS A 115 -16.54 4.96 -6.35
C LYS A 115 -15.94 3.68 -5.80
N GLU A 116 -15.70 2.69 -6.64
CA GLU A 116 -15.41 1.33 -6.18
C GLU A 116 -14.21 1.26 -5.24
N PHE A 117 -13.09 1.87 -5.60
CA PHE A 117 -11.87 1.78 -4.81
C PHE A 117 -11.89 2.66 -3.55
N PHE A 118 -12.43 3.87 -3.67
CA PHE A 118 -12.41 4.85 -2.57
C PHE A 118 -13.78 5.10 -1.96
N ASP A 119 -14.77 4.26 -2.23
CA ASP A 119 -16.13 4.43 -1.72
C ASP A 119 -16.25 3.85 -0.31
N TYR A 120 -15.98 4.68 0.68
CA TYR A 120 -16.02 4.26 2.07
C TYR A 120 -16.30 5.44 2.99
N VAL A 121 -16.72 5.11 4.19
CA VAL A 121 -16.94 6.07 5.28
C VAL A 121 -15.94 5.75 6.39
N ILE A 122 -15.21 6.75 6.77
CA ILE A 122 -14.21 6.61 7.85
C ILE A 122 -14.88 6.71 9.21
#